data_b7fdeb277d0ab31d8ee0ed7ff1339514
#
_entry.id   b7fdeb277d0ab31d8ee0ed7ff1339514
#
_cell.length_a   1.000
_cell.length_b   1.000
_cell.length_c   1.000
_cell.angle_alpha   90.00
_cell.angle_beta   90.00
_cell.angle_gamma   90.00
#
_symmetry.space_group_name_H-M   'P 1'
#
loop_
_entity.id
_entity.type
_entity.pdbx_description
1 polymer ?
#
loop_
_entity_poly.entity_id
_entity_poly.type
_entity_poly.pdbx_seq_one_letter_code
_entity_poly.pdbx_strand_id
1 'polypeptide(L)'
;MLIGLALAVLVLVGTVYTVLIAMRVTRPVLEVSTYPFRLGETYDLFLSEPGPLRLRRLRVLLVCKTTRVAGVGEDAIHKTVTAHEAELLRHDELMIHHGKPFRARLALTIPGQARVSCDAKHQKVVWQILVQGDLCRWPAFEFPFQVAVAN
;
A
#
# COMPACT_ATOMS: atom_id res chain seq x y z
N MET A 1 14.32 31.69 23.59
CA MET A 1 13.90 30.61 24.48
C MET A 1 12.47 30.12 24.17
N LEU A 2 11.50 31.00 24.05
CA LEU A 2 10.09 30.62 23.74
C LEU A 2 9.88 29.88 22.42
N ILE A 3 10.61 30.25 21.36
CA ILE A 3 10.51 29.62 20.02
C ILE A 3 10.99 28.16 20.04
N GLY A 4 12.09 27.89 20.76
CA GLY A 4 12.61 26.54 20.92
C GLY A 4 11.65 25.60 21.67
N LEU A 5 10.99 26.13 22.70
CA LEU A 5 9.99 25.37 23.46
C LEU A 5 8.76 25.03 22.61
N ALA A 6 8.28 26.00 21.83
CA ALA A 6 7.14 25.79 20.92
C ALA A 6 7.44 24.72 19.87
N LEU A 7 8.65 24.75 19.29
CA LEU A 7 9.08 23.76 18.29
C LEU A 7 9.18 22.35 18.90
N ALA A 8 9.75 22.25 20.12
CA ALA A 8 9.87 20.97 20.82
C ALA A 8 8.50 20.36 21.15
N VAL A 9 7.53 21.16 21.57
CA VAL A 9 6.16 20.73 21.84
C VAL A 9 5.48 20.25 20.55
N LEU A 10 5.69 20.94 19.45
CA LEU A 10 5.08 20.60 18.16
C LEU A 10 5.63 19.27 17.62
N VAL A 11 6.94 19.05 17.76
CA VAL A 11 7.58 17.76 17.40
C VAL A 11 7.09 16.63 18.30
N LEU A 12 6.98 16.87 19.62
CA LEU A 12 6.50 15.88 20.56
C LEU A 12 5.04 15.49 20.26
N VAL A 13 4.17 16.45 20.03
CA VAL A 13 2.77 16.22 19.67
C VAL A 13 2.67 15.44 18.35
N GLY A 14 3.46 15.80 17.34
CA GLY A 14 3.51 15.08 16.06
C GLY A 14 3.97 13.64 16.23
N THR A 15 4.99 13.41 17.07
CA THR A 15 5.51 12.04 17.32
C THR A 15 4.50 11.18 18.09
N VAL A 16 3.90 11.73 19.15
CA VAL A 16 2.86 11.02 19.91
C VAL A 16 1.67 10.69 19.03
N TYR A 17 1.27 11.61 18.17
CA TYR A 17 0.17 11.43 17.23
C TYR A 17 0.44 10.28 16.24
N THR A 18 1.64 10.23 15.63
CA THR A 18 2.02 9.15 14.71
C THR A 18 2.11 7.79 15.41
N VAL A 19 2.61 7.73 16.62
CA VAL A 19 2.67 6.51 17.43
C VAL A 19 1.27 6.00 17.79
N LEU A 20 0.35 6.90 18.18
CA LEU A 20 -1.03 6.52 18.50
C LEU A 20 -1.79 5.97 17.27
N ILE A 21 -1.53 6.52 16.08
CA ILE A 21 -2.10 5.99 14.84
C ILE A 21 -1.53 4.59 14.56
N ALA A 22 -0.22 4.43 14.63
CA ALA A 22 0.45 3.15 14.41
C ALA A 22 -0.04 2.05 15.38
N MET A 23 -0.39 2.42 16.61
CA MET A 23 -0.93 1.49 17.60
C MET A 23 -2.40 1.12 17.35
N ARG A 24 -3.18 1.98 16.68
CA ARG A 24 -4.60 1.76 16.45
C ARG A 24 -4.91 1.05 15.14
N VAL A 25 -4.06 1.21 14.14
CA VAL A 25 -4.24 0.57 12.84
C VAL A 25 -3.39 -0.68 12.79
N THR A 26 -4.02 -1.82 13.05
CA THR A 26 -3.36 -3.12 12.90
C THR A 26 -3.12 -3.39 11.42
N ARG A 27 -1.96 -3.96 11.10
CA ARG A 27 -1.63 -4.30 9.72
C ARG A 27 -2.62 -5.34 9.17
N PRO A 28 -3.23 -5.09 8.00
CA PRO A 28 -4.09 -6.07 7.36
C PRO A 28 -3.30 -7.31 6.94
N VAL A 29 -3.99 -8.43 6.87
CA VAL A 29 -3.42 -9.69 6.35
C VAL A 29 -3.93 -9.89 4.94
N LEU A 30 -3.01 -10.13 4.02
CA LEU A 30 -3.29 -10.42 2.62
C LEU A 30 -2.76 -11.81 2.27
N GLU A 31 -3.66 -12.71 1.91
CA GLU A 31 -3.33 -14.06 1.46
C GLU A 31 -3.56 -14.19 -0.04
N VAL A 32 -2.71 -14.93 -0.71
CA VAL A 32 -2.78 -15.16 -2.15
C VAL A 32 -2.88 -16.65 -2.45
N SER A 33 -3.64 -17.00 -3.50
CA SER A 33 -3.84 -18.41 -3.89
C SER A 33 -2.58 -19.05 -4.45
N THR A 34 -1.75 -18.27 -5.15
CA THR A 34 -0.51 -18.77 -5.80
C THR A 34 0.50 -17.64 -5.91
N TYR A 35 1.78 -17.97 -5.81
CA TYR A 35 2.88 -17.03 -5.90
C TYR A 35 4.12 -17.68 -6.54
N PRO A 36 4.91 -17.03 -7.40
CA PRO A 36 4.72 -15.68 -7.95
C PRO A 36 3.55 -15.59 -8.95
N PHE A 37 3.09 -14.36 -9.19
CA PHE A 37 2.07 -14.09 -10.19
C PHE A 37 2.66 -14.18 -11.60
N ARG A 38 1.82 -14.50 -12.60
CA ARG A 38 2.20 -14.52 -14.01
C ARG A 38 1.37 -13.54 -14.82
N LEU A 39 1.97 -13.06 -15.90
CA LEU A 39 1.28 -12.15 -16.82
C LEU A 39 0.05 -12.84 -17.45
N GLY A 40 -1.05 -12.10 -17.55
CA GLY A 40 -2.29 -12.56 -18.16
C GLY A 40 -3.13 -13.52 -17.31
N GLU A 41 -2.67 -13.89 -16.12
CA GLU A 41 -3.40 -14.81 -15.24
C GLU A 41 -4.22 -14.07 -14.18
N THR A 42 -5.24 -14.77 -13.68
CA THR A 42 -6.12 -14.28 -12.61
C THR A 42 -5.94 -15.12 -11.35
N TYR A 43 -5.88 -14.44 -10.21
CA TYR A 43 -5.63 -15.03 -8.90
C TYR A 43 -6.68 -14.61 -7.89
N ASP A 44 -6.92 -15.46 -6.91
CA ASP A 44 -7.73 -15.11 -5.75
C ASP A 44 -6.86 -14.50 -4.65
N LEU A 45 -7.33 -13.39 -4.10
CA LEU A 45 -6.77 -12.74 -2.92
C LEU A 45 -7.78 -12.78 -1.78
N PHE A 46 -7.29 -12.96 -0.58
CA PHE A 46 -8.09 -12.90 0.64
C PHE A 46 -7.53 -11.79 1.53
N LEU A 47 -8.33 -10.76 1.74
CA LEU A 47 -8.01 -9.66 2.64
C LEU A 47 -8.70 -9.89 3.98
N SER A 48 -7.96 -9.73 5.07
CA SER A 48 -8.48 -9.69 6.43
C SER A 48 -8.00 -8.42 7.13
N GLU A 49 -8.94 -7.58 7.55
CA GLU A 49 -8.67 -6.38 8.34
C GLU A 49 -9.21 -6.61 9.76
N PRO A 50 -8.32 -6.73 10.75
CA PRO A 50 -8.73 -7.18 12.08
C PRO A 50 -9.55 -6.16 12.87
N GLY A 51 -9.38 -4.87 12.66
CA GLY A 51 -10.06 -3.85 13.45
C GLY A 51 -9.74 -3.90 14.96
N PRO A 52 -10.48 -3.16 15.80
CA PRO A 52 -11.66 -2.34 15.47
C PRO A 52 -11.30 -1.05 14.71
N LEU A 53 -11.98 -0.76 13.65
CA LEU A 53 -11.76 0.42 12.82
C LEU A 53 -13.09 0.99 12.30
N ARG A 54 -13.16 2.31 12.22
CA ARG A 54 -14.22 3.01 11.50
C ARG A 54 -13.64 3.73 10.31
N LEU A 55 -13.91 3.20 9.13
CA LEU A 55 -13.37 3.66 7.86
C LEU A 55 -14.45 4.40 7.07
N ARG A 56 -14.10 5.56 6.57
CA ARG A 56 -14.90 6.25 5.55
C ARG A 56 -14.80 5.53 4.21
N ARG A 57 -13.63 4.97 3.94
CA ARG A 57 -13.36 4.19 2.71
C ARG A 57 -12.22 3.21 2.92
N LEU A 58 -12.39 2.01 2.39
CA LEU A 58 -11.33 1.01 2.23
C LEU A 58 -11.16 0.72 0.74
N ARG A 59 -9.92 0.77 0.25
CA ARG A 59 -9.57 0.47 -1.14
C ARG A 59 -8.42 -0.51 -1.18
N VAL A 60 -8.45 -1.40 -2.16
CA VAL A 60 -7.34 -2.27 -2.51
C VAL A 60 -6.97 -2.02 -3.96
N LEU A 61 -5.73 -1.67 -4.22
CA LEU A 61 -5.22 -1.32 -5.53
C LEU A 61 -4.08 -2.26 -5.92
N LEU A 62 -4.08 -2.68 -7.19
CA LEU A 62 -2.90 -3.26 -7.82
C LEU A 62 -2.14 -2.15 -8.54
N VAL A 63 -0.88 -1.95 -8.22
CA VAL A 63 -0.05 -0.88 -8.79
C VAL A 63 1.27 -1.44 -9.30
N CYS A 64 1.63 -1.05 -10.52
CA CYS A 64 2.96 -1.28 -11.09
C CYS A 64 3.69 0.04 -11.21
N LYS A 65 4.85 0.14 -10.58
CA LYS A 65 5.73 1.31 -10.66
C LYS A 65 7.00 0.97 -11.41
N THR A 66 7.34 1.80 -12.37
CA THR A 66 8.58 1.69 -13.12
C THR A 66 9.50 2.86 -12.75
N THR A 67 10.68 2.56 -12.24
CA THR A 67 11.71 3.57 -11.97
C THR A 67 12.82 3.42 -13.01
N ARG A 68 13.17 4.53 -13.65
CA ARG A 68 14.30 4.63 -14.55
C ARG A 68 15.37 5.50 -13.93
N VAL A 69 16.62 5.08 -14.07
CA VAL A 69 17.78 5.81 -13.60
C VAL A 69 18.54 6.35 -14.82
N ALA A 70 18.66 7.67 -14.90
CA ALA A 70 19.45 8.35 -15.91
C ALA A 70 20.66 9.02 -15.25
N GLY A 71 21.85 8.86 -15.82
CA GLY A 71 23.11 9.37 -15.26
C GLY A 71 23.91 8.33 -14.48
N VAL A 72 25.07 8.76 -13.98
CA VAL A 72 26.03 7.90 -13.23
C VAL A 72 26.47 8.61 -11.96
N GLY A 73 26.57 7.87 -10.86
CA GLY A 73 27.07 8.37 -9.58
C GLY A 73 26.05 9.23 -8.81
N GLU A 74 26.54 10.27 -8.14
CA GLU A 74 25.72 11.14 -7.29
C GLU A 74 24.75 12.02 -8.08
N ASP A 75 25.00 12.23 -9.38
CA ASP A 75 24.14 13.02 -10.28
C ASP A 75 23.06 12.16 -10.98
N ALA A 76 22.87 10.92 -10.57
CA ALA A 76 21.86 10.04 -11.14
C ALA A 76 20.44 10.53 -10.83
N ILE A 77 19.62 10.69 -11.88
CA ILE A 77 18.21 11.10 -11.76
C ILE A 77 17.33 9.86 -11.74
N HIS A 78 16.55 9.69 -10.68
CA HIS A 78 15.56 8.64 -10.54
C HIS A 78 14.17 9.17 -10.92
N LYS A 79 13.58 8.61 -11.98
CA LYS A 79 12.20 8.93 -12.37
C LYS A 79 11.30 7.72 -12.18
N THR A 80 10.34 7.84 -11.27
CA THR A 80 9.33 6.82 -11.01
C THR A 80 8.00 7.21 -11.63
N VAL A 81 7.41 6.30 -12.39
CA VAL A 81 6.11 6.45 -13.04
C VAL A 81 5.23 5.26 -12.70
N THR A 82 3.96 5.52 -12.42
CA THR A 82 2.96 4.46 -12.31
C THR A 82 2.59 3.96 -13.70
N ALA A 83 2.99 2.74 -14.02
CA ALA A 83 2.75 2.12 -15.32
C ALA A 83 1.39 1.44 -15.41
N HIS A 84 0.84 0.98 -14.28
CA HIS A 84 -0.47 0.35 -14.19
C HIS A 84 -1.07 0.58 -12.81
N GLU A 85 -2.37 0.84 -12.78
CA GLU A 85 -3.16 0.94 -11.55
C GLU A 85 -4.55 0.37 -11.79
N ALA A 86 -5.00 -0.53 -10.95
CA ALA A 86 -6.33 -1.12 -10.99
C ALA A 86 -6.92 -1.19 -9.57
N GLU A 87 -8.16 -0.75 -9.41
CA GLU A 87 -8.89 -0.89 -8.16
C GLU A 87 -9.51 -2.29 -8.09
N LEU A 88 -9.12 -3.06 -7.08
CA LEU A 88 -9.59 -4.44 -6.87
C LEU A 88 -10.80 -4.49 -5.94
N LEU A 89 -10.84 -3.60 -4.95
CA LEU A 89 -11.91 -3.47 -3.97
C LEU A 89 -12.09 -2.02 -3.59
N ARG A 90 -13.35 -1.62 -3.44
CA ARG A 90 -13.75 -0.38 -2.79
C ARG A 90 -14.94 -0.65 -1.87
N HIS A 91 -14.82 -0.24 -0.63
CA HIS A 91 -15.90 -0.31 0.34
C HIS A 91 -16.00 1.04 1.05
N ASP A 92 -17.14 1.70 0.90
CA ASP A 92 -17.42 2.97 1.56
C ASP A 92 -18.19 2.70 2.86
N GLU A 93 -17.96 3.53 3.88
CA GLU A 93 -18.64 3.46 5.19
C GLU A 93 -18.50 2.08 5.87
N LEU A 94 -17.28 1.65 6.13
CA LEU A 94 -17.00 0.36 6.76
C LEU A 94 -16.76 0.52 8.27
N MET A 95 -17.49 -0.24 9.07
CA MET A 95 -17.26 -0.38 10.50
C MET A 95 -16.81 -1.80 10.82
N ILE A 96 -15.62 -1.95 11.38
CA ILE A 96 -15.06 -3.22 11.80
C ILE A 96 -15.11 -3.28 13.33
N HIS A 97 -15.83 -4.25 13.86
CA HIS A 97 -16.00 -4.44 15.30
C HIS A 97 -14.87 -5.30 15.87
N HIS A 98 -14.59 -5.10 17.16
CA HIS A 98 -13.64 -5.92 17.89
C HIS A 98 -14.05 -7.41 17.84
N GLY A 99 -13.08 -8.29 17.53
CA GLY A 99 -13.31 -9.73 17.42
C GLY A 99 -14.08 -10.19 16.17
N LYS A 100 -14.47 -9.26 15.28
CA LYS A 100 -15.15 -9.56 14.02
C LYS A 100 -14.40 -8.91 12.86
N PRO A 101 -13.28 -9.50 12.38
CA PRO A 101 -12.50 -8.91 11.31
C PRO A 101 -13.30 -8.81 10.01
N PHE A 102 -13.05 -7.75 9.25
CA PHE A 102 -13.54 -7.65 7.89
C PHE A 102 -12.75 -8.61 7.00
N ARG A 103 -13.44 -9.43 6.24
CA ARG A 103 -12.85 -10.37 5.30
C ARG A 103 -13.47 -10.20 3.93
N ALA A 104 -12.62 -10.16 2.91
CA ALA A 104 -13.05 -10.05 1.51
C ALA A 104 -12.21 -10.96 0.63
N ARG A 105 -12.88 -11.60 -0.33
CA ARG A 105 -12.24 -12.31 -1.43
C ARG A 105 -12.23 -11.41 -2.66
N LEU A 106 -11.08 -11.25 -3.28
CA LEU A 106 -10.85 -10.38 -4.42
C LEU A 106 -10.29 -11.21 -5.59
N ALA A 107 -10.65 -10.81 -6.79
CA ALA A 107 -10.00 -11.32 -8.00
C ALA A 107 -8.93 -10.32 -8.46
N LEU A 108 -7.71 -10.80 -8.67
CA LEU A 108 -6.59 -10.05 -9.19
C LEU A 108 -6.22 -10.59 -10.57
N THR A 109 -6.24 -9.73 -11.57
CA THR A 109 -5.77 -10.08 -12.92
C THR A 109 -4.51 -9.27 -13.25
N ILE A 110 -3.43 -9.96 -13.59
CA ILE A 110 -2.22 -9.31 -14.07
C ILE A 110 -2.36 -9.11 -15.58
N PRO A 111 -2.23 -7.88 -16.11
CA PRO A 111 -2.33 -7.65 -17.55
C PRO A 111 -1.26 -8.41 -18.33
N GLY A 112 -1.66 -9.10 -19.41
CA GLY A 112 -0.73 -9.89 -20.22
C GLY A 112 0.31 -9.08 -20.98
N GLN A 113 0.05 -7.78 -21.20
CA GLN A 113 0.97 -6.86 -21.87
C GLN A 113 1.82 -6.04 -20.89
N ALA A 114 1.70 -6.30 -19.59
CA ALA A 114 2.46 -5.59 -18.57
C ALA A 114 3.91 -6.11 -18.50
N ARG A 115 4.73 -5.42 -17.70
CA ARG A 115 6.12 -5.80 -17.48
C ARG A 115 6.25 -6.69 -16.25
N VAL A 116 7.12 -7.68 -16.35
CA VAL A 116 7.50 -8.50 -15.19
C VAL A 116 8.28 -7.70 -14.17
N SER A 117 8.29 -8.17 -12.93
CA SER A 117 9.14 -7.60 -11.88
C SER A 117 10.61 -7.66 -12.29
N CYS A 118 11.30 -6.55 -12.14
CA CYS A 118 12.70 -6.43 -12.54
C CYS A 118 13.44 -5.49 -11.57
N ASP A 119 14.64 -5.86 -11.22
CA ASP A 119 15.56 -5.01 -10.45
C ASP A 119 16.91 -4.97 -11.17
N ALA A 120 17.01 -4.10 -12.17
CA ALA A 120 18.22 -3.88 -12.95
C ALA A 120 18.82 -2.51 -12.65
N LYS A 121 20.12 -2.35 -12.95
CA LYS A 121 20.92 -1.13 -12.66
C LYS A 121 20.26 0.18 -13.14
N HIS A 122 19.57 0.14 -14.28
CA HIS A 122 19.00 1.35 -14.90
C HIS A 122 17.47 1.36 -14.97
N GLN A 123 16.84 0.25 -14.59
CA GLN A 123 15.38 0.12 -14.62
C GLN A 123 14.90 -0.84 -13.53
N LYS A 124 13.94 -0.38 -12.75
CA LYS A 124 13.28 -1.18 -11.73
C LYS A 124 11.79 -1.21 -11.98
N VAL A 125 11.20 -2.40 -12.01
CA VAL A 125 9.75 -2.61 -12.11
C VAL A 125 9.27 -3.29 -10.84
N VAL A 126 8.41 -2.62 -10.10
CA VAL A 126 7.88 -3.10 -8.82
C VAL A 126 6.36 -3.19 -8.91
N TRP A 127 5.84 -4.36 -8.58
CA TRP A 127 4.42 -4.59 -8.42
C TRP A 127 4.06 -4.58 -6.93
N GLN A 128 2.99 -3.89 -6.60
CA GLN A 128 2.49 -3.76 -5.24
C GLN A 128 0.98 -3.90 -5.19
N ILE A 129 0.49 -4.52 -4.12
CA ILE A 129 -0.91 -4.42 -3.73
C ILE A 129 -0.97 -3.43 -2.58
N LEU A 130 -1.72 -2.34 -2.76
CA LEU A 130 -1.87 -1.29 -1.76
C LEU A 130 -3.22 -1.45 -1.07
N VAL A 131 -3.20 -1.57 0.25
CA VAL A 131 -4.40 -1.50 1.08
C VAL A 131 -4.45 -0.10 1.68
N GLN A 132 -5.42 0.70 1.24
CA GLN A 132 -5.61 2.08 1.65
C GLN A 132 -6.89 2.22 2.45
N GLY A 133 -6.85 2.94 3.56
CA GLY A 133 -8.01 3.23 4.38
C GLY A 133 -8.08 4.68 4.79
N ASP A 134 -9.26 5.30 4.61
CA ASP A 134 -9.57 6.63 5.09
C ASP A 134 -10.32 6.52 6.41
N LEU A 135 -9.68 6.91 7.51
CA LEU A 135 -10.29 6.91 8.84
C LEU A 135 -11.18 8.13 9.05
N CYS A 136 -12.30 7.97 9.79
CA CYS A 136 -13.26 9.05 9.98
C CYS A 136 -12.71 10.26 10.76
N ARG A 137 -11.74 10.04 11.66
CA ARG A 137 -11.16 11.08 12.54
C ARG A 137 -9.64 11.18 12.47
N TRP A 138 -8.98 10.37 11.64
CA TRP A 138 -7.53 10.23 11.58
C TRP A 138 -7.08 10.30 10.12
N PRO A 139 -5.80 10.59 9.84
CA PRO A 139 -5.30 10.54 8.48
C PRO A 139 -5.44 9.14 7.88
N ALA A 140 -5.47 9.10 6.55
CA ALA A 140 -5.48 7.86 5.79
C ALA A 140 -4.24 7.01 6.09
N PHE A 141 -4.39 5.69 6.00
CA PHE A 141 -3.29 4.75 6.07
C PHE A 141 -3.11 4.02 4.74
N GLU A 142 -1.89 3.57 4.50
CA GLU A 142 -1.54 2.76 3.34
C GLU A 142 -0.58 1.66 3.75
N PHE A 143 -0.91 0.41 3.39
CA PHE A 143 -0.03 -0.74 3.56
C PHE A 143 0.35 -1.31 2.20
N PRO A 144 1.60 -1.14 1.75
CA PRO A 144 2.09 -1.75 0.53
C PRO A 144 2.53 -3.20 0.77
N PHE A 145 2.07 -4.09 -0.12
CA PHE A 145 2.53 -5.47 -0.19
C PHE A 145 3.24 -5.67 -1.53
N GLN A 146 4.56 -5.77 -1.50
CA GLN A 146 5.33 -6.02 -2.70
C GLN A 146 5.11 -7.45 -3.18
N VAL A 147 4.84 -7.61 -4.46
CA VAL A 147 4.61 -8.91 -5.10
C VAL A 147 5.54 -9.10 -6.29
N ALA A 148 5.87 -10.35 -6.61
CA ALA A 148 6.65 -10.68 -7.78
C ALA A 148 5.73 -11.12 -8.93
N VAL A 149 5.99 -10.58 -10.11
CA VAL A 149 5.33 -10.96 -11.35
C VAL A 149 6.37 -11.53 -12.30
N ALA A 150 6.19 -12.77 -12.69
CA ALA A 150 7.04 -13.50 -13.62
C ALA A 150 6.37 -13.67 -15.00
N ASN A 151 7.15 -14.15 -15.94
CA ASN A 151 6.67 -14.45 -17.30
C ASN A 151 5.95 -15.80 -17.34
#